data_ad3dcd8f4691a00463518fc461b9a273
#
_entry.id   ad3dcd8f4691a00463518fc461b9a273
#
_cell.length_a   1.000
_cell.length_b   1.000
_cell.length_c   1.000
_cell.angle_alpha   90.00
_cell.angle_beta   90.00
_cell.angle_gamma   90.00
#
_symmetry.space_group_name_H-M   'P 1'
#
loop_
_entity.id
_entity.type
_entity.pdbx_description
1 polymer ?
#
loop_
_entity_poly.entity_id
_entity_poly.type
_entity_poly.pdbx_seq_one_letter_code
_entity_poly.pdbx_strand_id
1 'polypeptide(L)'
;IDVPKFVVSTAFYFDSTFYIDSEVEFEHLGTGSSMEIEYEEFGEYEFESEKGGEVILEEIHLNKLIAKEFNVRIGRFPLALTLFNDRHRPMGYFTNVYPESESTILPTVWVETGVEIFGRIFNFDYNLALVNGLDAAGFSSERWVATGYQTKYELIKASNLATVLRLNFVGIEHTTIGVGGYYGNSTDNRPKPEDMEGIDANVSVLSLHGRYDDGDLKIRTNLIYGNLSNSALVSERNARLSVNSQNPRTPVAKNAMGYYIELGYNVAPLIGISKEIKFFPFGKYDYYNSMHEVESGVFANPRFERSVYTFGFNVVWKNQVVLK
;
A
#
# COMPACT_ATOMS: atom_id res chain seq x y z
N ILE A 1 21.08 -12.90 7.95
CA ILE A 1 20.38 -13.39 6.75
C ILE A 1 19.01 -13.82 7.23
N ASP A 2 17.99 -13.27 6.63
CA ASP A 2 16.61 -13.55 6.97
C ASP A 2 15.82 -13.86 5.69
N VAL A 3 14.73 -14.63 5.81
CA VAL A 3 13.73 -14.81 4.75
C VAL A 3 12.48 -14.05 5.21
N PRO A 4 12.37 -12.76 4.83
CA PRO A 4 11.34 -11.88 5.40
C PRO A 4 9.94 -12.34 5.04
N LYS A 5 9.76 -12.95 3.85
CA LYS A 5 8.45 -13.36 3.36
C LYS A 5 8.53 -14.65 2.55
N PHE A 6 7.56 -15.54 2.82
CA PHE A 6 7.22 -16.66 1.95
C PHE A 6 5.73 -16.60 1.65
N VAL A 7 5.37 -16.44 0.39
CA VAL A 7 3.99 -16.20 -0.04
C VAL A 7 3.50 -17.40 -0.84
N VAL A 8 2.31 -17.88 -0.50
CA VAL A 8 1.61 -18.94 -1.22
C VAL A 8 0.30 -18.39 -1.76
N SER A 9 0.23 -18.24 -3.08
CA SER A 9 -1.01 -17.85 -3.78
C SER A 9 -1.69 -19.10 -4.32
N THR A 10 -2.99 -19.23 -4.10
CA THR A 10 -3.82 -20.33 -4.60
C THR A 10 -5.04 -19.82 -5.32
N ALA A 11 -5.39 -20.49 -6.43
CA ALA A 11 -6.62 -20.22 -7.16
C ALA A 11 -7.43 -21.48 -7.32
N PHE A 12 -8.71 -21.45 -6.96
CA PHE A 12 -9.65 -22.55 -7.20
C PHE A 12 -10.73 -22.12 -8.18
N TYR A 13 -10.81 -22.82 -9.31
CA TYR A 13 -11.75 -22.51 -10.39
C TYR A 13 -12.99 -23.40 -10.29
N PHE A 14 -14.16 -22.78 -10.12
CA PHE A 14 -15.46 -23.44 -10.22
C PHE A 14 -15.83 -23.68 -11.69
N ASP A 15 -15.50 -22.68 -12.54
CA ASP A 15 -15.56 -22.75 -13.99
C ASP A 15 -14.54 -21.78 -14.61
N SER A 16 -14.52 -21.62 -15.93
CA SER A 16 -13.56 -20.74 -16.62
C SER A 16 -13.75 -19.23 -16.32
N THR A 17 -14.85 -18.86 -15.68
CA THR A 17 -15.23 -17.46 -15.41
C THR A 17 -15.48 -17.16 -13.94
N PHE A 18 -15.54 -18.18 -13.10
CA PHE A 18 -15.83 -18.05 -11.68
C PHE A 18 -14.78 -18.80 -10.87
N TYR A 19 -14.04 -18.08 -10.03
CA TYR A 19 -12.95 -18.63 -9.24
C TYR A 19 -12.75 -17.85 -7.95
N ILE A 20 -12.10 -18.49 -6.98
CA ILE A 20 -11.61 -17.89 -5.75
C ILE A 20 -10.09 -17.79 -5.82
N ASP A 21 -9.55 -16.64 -5.47
CA ASP A 21 -8.12 -16.43 -5.21
C ASP A 21 -7.90 -16.25 -3.72
N SER A 22 -6.76 -16.76 -3.25
CA SER A 22 -6.30 -16.49 -1.89
C SER A 22 -4.77 -16.44 -1.84
N GLU A 23 -4.26 -15.61 -0.94
CA GLU A 23 -2.84 -15.47 -0.68
C GLU A 23 -2.57 -15.55 0.81
N VAL A 24 -1.68 -16.45 1.18
CA VAL A 24 -1.20 -16.62 2.56
C VAL A 24 0.26 -16.25 2.60
N GLU A 25 0.60 -15.32 3.48
CA GLU A 25 1.96 -14.87 3.73
C GLU A 25 2.48 -15.44 5.04
N PHE A 26 3.71 -15.95 5.00
CA PHE A 26 4.49 -16.36 6.16
C PHE A 26 5.61 -15.35 6.34
N GLU A 27 5.52 -14.50 7.36
CA GLU A 27 6.58 -13.55 7.67
C GLU A 27 7.63 -14.19 8.58
N HIS A 28 8.91 -13.88 8.32
CA HIS A 28 10.07 -14.36 9.06
C HIS A 28 10.12 -15.90 9.27
N LEU A 29 9.44 -16.67 8.42
CA LEU A 29 9.33 -18.15 8.48
C LEU A 29 9.00 -18.70 9.88
N GLY A 30 8.21 -18.00 10.65
CA GLY A 30 7.88 -18.41 12.01
C GLY A 30 8.96 -18.13 13.06
N THR A 31 10.04 -17.46 12.72
CA THR A 31 11.18 -17.18 13.63
C THR A 31 11.28 -15.74 14.07
N GLY A 32 10.36 -14.87 13.66
CA GLY A 32 10.30 -13.48 14.09
C GLY A 32 9.99 -13.37 15.58
N SER A 33 10.60 -12.40 16.24
CA SER A 33 10.15 -11.95 17.56
C SER A 33 9.50 -10.58 17.39
N SER A 34 8.22 -10.47 17.69
CA SER A 34 7.59 -9.19 17.95
C SER A 34 7.76 -8.85 19.41
N MET A 35 8.23 -7.65 19.69
CA MET A 35 8.13 -7.08 21.03
C MET A 35 6.91 -6.17 21.03
N GLU A 36 5.84 -6.59 21.65
CA GLU A 36 4.71 -5.74 21.98
C GLU A 36 4.90 -5.18 23.37
N ILE A 37 4.77 -3.87 23.51
CA ILE A 37 4.69 -3.22 24.80
C ILE A 37 3.22 -2.93 24.98
N GLU A 38 2.53 -3.75 25.76
CA GLU A 38 1.16 -3.49 26.16
C GLU A 38 1.14 -2.56 27.38
N TYR A 39 0.27 -1.56 27.33
CA TYR A 39 0.02 -0.65 28.44
C TYR A 39 -1.34 -1.04 29.04
N GLU A 40 -1.34 -1.73 30.16
CA GLU A 40 -2.57 -2.00 30.87
C GLU A 40 -3.13 -0.77 31.61
N GLU A 41 -4.44 -0.72 31.85
CA GLU A 41 -5.20 0.42 32.40
C GLU A 41 -4.70 0.94 33.77
N PHE A 42 -3.75 0.27 34.43
CA PHE A 42 -3.23 0.63 35.75
C PHE A 42 -1.77 1.13 35.77
N GLY A 43 -1.17 1.37 34.58
CA GLY A 43 0.19 1.95 34.50
C GLY A 43 1.30 0.92 34.67
N GLU A 44 1.02 -0.36 34.55
CA GLU A 44 2.03 -1.40 34.45
C GLU A 44 2.39 -1.66 32.99
N TYR A 45 3.71 -1.81 32.72
CA TYR A 45 4.24 -2.17 31.41
C TYR A 45 4.40 -3.68 31.37
N GLU A 46 3.64 -4.38 30.55
CA GLU A 46 3.95 -5.74 30.18
C GLU A 46 4.76 -5.78 28.87
N PHE A 47 5.88 -6.49 28.94
CA PHE A 47 6.66 -6.82 27.76
C PHE A 47 6.27 -8.24 27.34
N GLU A 48 5.39 -8.37 26.37
CA GLU A 48 5.22 -9.65 25.70
C GLU A 48 6.23 -9.78 24.57
N SER A 49 7.08 -10.79 24.68
CA SER A 49 7.97 -11.22 23.61
C SER A 49 7.37 -12.46 22.97
N GLU A 50 6.57 -12.31 21.94
CA GLU A 50 6.16 -13.44 21.12
C GLU A 50 7.33 -13.89 20.24
N LYS A 51 7.77 -15.11 20.43
CA LYS A 51 8.66 -15.82 19.54
C LYS A 51 7.83 -16.65 18.58
N GLY A 52 7.53 -16.11 17.43
CA GLY A 52 6.83 -16.83 16.39
C GLY A 52 6.75 -16.00 15.13
N GLY A 53 6.71 -16.62 13.97
CA GLY A 53 6.40 -15.94 12.72
C GLY A 53 4.91 -15.67 12.63
N GLU A 54 4.57 -14.65 11.91
CA GLU A 54 3.18 -14.34 11.59
C GLU A 54 2.74 -15.10 10.34
N VAL A 55 1.54 -15.68 10.39
CA VAL A 55 0.88 -16.27 9.21
C VAL A 55 -0.37 -15.44 8.94
N ILE A 56 -0.39 -14.79 7.79
CA ILE A 56 -1.43 -13.84 7.44
C ILE A 56 -2.17 -14.32 6.20
N LEU A 57 -3.51 -14.31 6.25
CA LEU A 57 -4.33 -14.38 5.05
C LEU A 57 -4.42 -12.98 4.47
N GLU A 58 -3.51 -12.65 3.54
CA GLU A 58 -3.46 -11.33 2.93
C GLU A 58 -4.69 -11.05 2.09
N GLU A 59 -5.03 -11.94 1.19
CA GLU A 59 -6.20 -11.79 0.35
C GLU A 59 -7.00 -13.09 0.24
N ILE A 60 -8.32 -12.92 0.14
CA ILE A 60 -9.28 -13.97 -0.23
C ILE A 60 -10.49 -13.33 -0.89
N HIS A 61 -10.71 -13.63 -2.16
CA HIS A 61 -11.79 -13.02 -2.92
C HIS A 61 -12.33 -13.92 -4.02
N LEU A 62 -13.61 -13.77 -4.28
CA LEU A 62 -14.32 -14.40 -5.41
C LEU A 62 -14.25 -13.46 -6.62
N ASN A 63 -13.95 -14.02 -7.79
CA ASN A 63 -13.93 -13.30 -9.04
C ASN A 63 -14.97 -13.90 -9.99
N LYS A 64 -15.81 -13.05 -10.58
CA LYS A 64 -16.70 -13.42 -11.68
C LYS A 64 -16.34 -12.62 -12.91
N LEU A 65 -15.80 -13.33 -13.91
CA LEU A 65 -15.52 -12.77 -15.23
C LEU A 65 -16.80 -12.85 -16.08
N ILE A 66 -17.29 -11.70 -16.51
CA ILE A 66 -18.56 -11.58 -17.26
C ILE A 66 -18.28 -11.21 -18.71
N ALA A 67 -17.46 -10.18 -18.90
CA ALA A 67 -17.04 -9.67 -20.19
C ALA A 67 -15.65 -9.00 -20.07
N LYS A 68 -15.02 -8.72 -21.20
CA LYS A 68 -13.77 -7.95 -21.21
C LYS A 68 -13.94 -6.57 -20.54
N GLU A 69 -15.10 -5.98 -20.73
CA GLU A 69 -15.44 -4.65 -20.25
C GLU A 69 -15.93 -4.62 -18.81
N PHE A 70 -16.40 -5.76 -18.26
CA PHE A 70 -17.07 -5.77 -16.97
C PHE A 70 -16.86 -7.10 -16.24
N ASN A 71 -16.24 -7.04 -15.08
CA ASN A 71 -16.03 -8.16 -14.17
C ASN A 71 -16.26 -7.70 -12.73
N VAL A 72 -16.50 -8.65 -11.83
CA VAL A 72 -16.78 -8.36 -10.42
C VAL A 72 -15.86 -9.17 -9.54
N ARG A 73 -15.34 -8.52 -8.47
CA ARG A 73 -14.58 -9.14 -7.38
C ARG A 73 -15.25 -8.81 -6.06
N ILE A 74 -15.34 -9.80 -5.16
CA ILE A 74 -15.96 -9.63 -3.83
C ILE A 74 -15.10 -10.36 -2.80
N GLY A 75 -14.77 -9.71 -1.71
CA GLY A 75 -13.97 -10.26 -0.62
C GLY A 75 -12.90 -9.30 -0.15
N ARG A 76 -11.79 -9.84 0.35
CA ARG A 76 -10.60 -9.08 0.76
C ARG A 76 -9.59 -9.12 -0.38
N PHE A 77 -9.22 -7.96 -0.92
CA PHE A 77 -8.36 -7.83 -2.08
C PHE A 77 -7.47 -6.59 -2.03
N PRO A 78 -6.31 -6.58 -2.72
CA PRO A 78 -5.44 -5.41 -2.81
C PRO A 78 -6.10 -4.26 -3.57
N LEU A 79 -6.00 -3.05 -3.03
CA LEU A 79 -6.61 -1.88 -3.64
C LEU A 79 -5.85 -1.43 -4.89
N ALA A 80 -6.55 -1.26 -5.98
CA ALA A 80 -6.02 -0.69 -7.20
C ALA A 80 -6.02 0.85 -7.11
N LEU A 81 -4.98 1.44 -6.50
CA LEU A 81 -4.84 2.89 -6.33
C LEU A 81 -3.64 3.46 -7.06
N THR A 82 -2.47 2.86 -6.87
CA THR A 82 -1.20 3.28 -7.46
C THR A 82 -0.71 2.29 -8.51
N LEU A 83 0.52 2.47 -8.99
CA LEU A 83 1.13 1.54 -9.93
C LEU A 83 1.40 0.16 -9.31
N PHE A 84 1.70 0.08 -8.01
CA PHE A 84 2.17 -1.14 -7.35
C PHE A 84 1.25 -1.66 -6.26
N ASN A 85 0.30 -0.90 -5.78
CA ASN A 85 -0.46 -1.26 -4.61
C ASN A 85 -1.20 -2.61 -4.74
N ASP A 86 -1.62 -2.96 -5.96
CA ASP A 86 -2.25 -4.23 -6.31
C ASP A 86 -1.27 -5.29 -6.87
N ARG A 87 0.03 -5.00 -6.94
CA ARG A 87 1.04 -5.85 -7.60
C ARG A 87 2.36 -5.85 -6.85
N HIS A 88 2.35 -6.31 -5.63
CA HIS A 88 3.52 -6.33 -4.75
C HIS A 88 4.58 -7.41 -5.08
N ARG A 89 4.70 -7.80 -6.34
CA ARG A 89 5.69 -8.79 -6.75
C ARG A 89 7.10 -8.19 -6.76
N PRO A 90 8.11 -8.89 -6.19
CA PRO A 90 9.49 -8.40 -6.14
C PRO A 90 10.10 -8.00 -7.48
N MET A 91 9.63 -8.58 -8.59
CA MET A 91 10.07 -8.21 -9.94
C MET A 91 9.42 -6.92 -10.46
N GLY A 92 8.42 -6.39 -9.76
CA GLY A 92 7.69 -5.17 -10.16
C GLY A 92 8.50 -3.88 -9.99
N TYR A 93 9.50 -3.84 -9.12
CA TYR A 93 10.35 -2.69 -8.80
C TYR A 93 11.81 -3.11 -8.63
N PHE A 94 12.76 -2.16 -8.70
CA PHE A 94 14.19 -2.49 -8.65
C PHE A 94 14.75 -2.61 -7.23
N THR A 95 14.24 -1.82 -6.28
CA THR A 95 14.68 -1.81 -4.87
C THR A 95 14.26 -3.08 -4.12
N ASN A 96 14.88 -3.38 -2.98
CA ASN A 96 14.49 -4.49 -2.12
C ASN A 96 13.15 -4.26 -1.42
N VAL A 97 12.80 -2.99 -1.21
CA VAL A 97 11.56 -2.54 -0.58
C VAL A 97 10.75 -1.70 -1.54
N TYR A 98 9.50 -1.48 -1.23
CA TYR A 98 8.63 -0.55 -1.96
C TYR A 98 9.23 0.85 -2.02
N PRO A 99 8.79 1.69 -3.00
CA PRO A 99 9.13 3.11 -3.00
C PRO A 99 8.79 3.75 -1.66
N GLU A 100 9.77 4.39 -1.02
CA GLU A 100 9.59 4.99 0.31
C GLU A 100 8.52 6.09 0.27
N SER A 101 8.46 6.85 -0.82
CA SER A 101 7.45 7.88 -1.05
C SER A 101 6.01 7.35 -1.02
N GLU A 102 5.79 6.11 -1.43
CA GLU A 102 4.49 5.45 -1.40
C GLU A 102 4.23 4.79 -0.05
N SER A 103 5.16 3.95 0.42
CA SER A 103 5.01 3.15 1.64
C SER A 103 5.04 3.96 2.94
N THR A 104 5.51 5.21 2.90
CA THR A 104 5.46 6.13 4.05
C THR A 104 4.10 6.81 4.17
N ILE A 105 3.46 7.13 3.05
CA ILE A 105 2.21 7.91 3.02
C ILE A 105 0.98 7.00 3.00
N LEU A 106 1.06 5.88 2.30
CA LEU A 106 -0.03 4.92 2.12
C LEU A 106 0.31 3.57 2.75
N PRO A 107 -0.70 2.77 3.15
CA PRO A 107 -0.45 1.40 3.57
C PRO A 107 0.32 0.62 2.50
N THR A 108 1.40 -0.04 2.92
CA THR A 108 2.15 -0.94 2.05
C THR A 108 1.32 -2.21 1.87
N VAL A 109 1.10 -2.66 0.62
CA VAL A 109 0.17 -3.76 0.32
C VAL A 109 -1.19 -3.50 0.95
N TRP A 110 -1.83 -2.41 0.52
CA TRP A 110 -3.12 -2.01 1.08
C TRP A 110 -4.22 -2.96 0.62
N VAL A 111 -4.71 -3.79 1.52
CA VAL A 111 -5.73 -4.81 1.26
C VAL A 111 -6.97 -4.47 2.09
N GLU A 112 -8.14 -4.45 1.46
CA GLU A 112 -9.41 -4.17 2.13
C GLU A 112 -10.52 -5.12 1.70
N THR A 113 -11.55 -5.23 2.55
CA THR A 113 -12.75 -6.02 2.24
C THR A 113 -13.78 -5.14 1.55
N GLY A 114 -14.34 -5.65 0.46
CA GLY A 114 -15.34 -4.91 -0.29
C GLY A 114 -15.77 -5.57 -1.58
N VAL A 115 -16.25 -4.74 -2.51
CA VAL A 115 -16.67 -5.12 -3.86
C VAL A 115 -15.94 -4.25 -4.86
N GLU A 116 -15.42 -4.85 -5.91
CA GLU A 116 -14.75 -4.16 -7.02
C GLU A 116 -15.40 -4.56 -8.34
N ILE A 117 -15.60 -3.58 -9.21
CA ILE A 117 -15.84 -3.80 -10.63
C ILE A 117 -14.60 -3.39 -11.41
N PHE A 118 -14.24 -4.19 -12.40
CA PHE A 118 -13.03 -3.94 -13.20
C PHE A 118 -13.19 -4.46 -14.63
N GLY A 119 -12.41 -3.92 -15.54
CA GLY A 119 -12.43 -4.36 -16.92
C GLY A 119 -11.57 -3.46 -17.82
N ARG A 120 -11.74 -3.68 -19.13
CA ARG A 120 -11.10 -2.88 -20.17
C ARG A 120 -12.12 -2.35 -21.17
N ILE A 121 -12.20 -1.04 -21.28
CA ILE A 121 -13.01 -0.33 -22.26
C ILE A 121 -12.07 0.39 -23.24
N PHE A 122 -12.07 0.00 -24.51
CA PHE A 122 -11.09 0.43 -25.50
C PHE A 122 -9.65 0.19 -25.02
N ASN A 123 -8.90 1.27 -24.85
CA ASN A 123 -7.52 1.27 -24.35
C ASN A 123 -7.39 1.70 -22.89
N PHE A 124 -8.48 1.64 -22.12
CA PHE A 124 -8.49 2.00 -20.73
C PHE A 124 -8.80 0.78 -19.85
N ASP A 125 -7.90 0.41 -18.96
CA ASP A 125 -8.17 -0.50 -17.86
C ASP A 125 -8.74 0.32 -16.69
N TYR A 126 -9.82 -0.14 -16.09
CA TYR A 126 -10.43 0.51 -14.95
C TYR A 126 -10.66 -0.45 -13.79
N ASN A 127 -10.57 0.07 -12.58
CA ASN A 127 -10.97 -0.55 -11.33
C ASN A 127 -11.81 0.47 -10.55
N LEU A 128 -12.95 0.07 -10.06
CA LEU A 128 -13.79 0.86 -9.17
C LEU A 128 -14.24 -0.02 -8.01
N ALA A 129 -13.82 0.31 -6.80
CA ALA A 129 -14.12 -0.46 -5.60
C ALA A 129 -14.85 0.37 -4.56
N LEU A 130 -15.71 -0.32 -3.80
CA LEU A 130 -16.32 0.14 -2.58
C LEU A 130 -15.85 -0.78 -1.46
N VAL A 131 -15.10 -0.24 -0.50
CA VAL A 131 -14.36 -1.00 0.51
C VAL A 131 -14.52 -0.38 1.90
N ASN A 132 -14.07 -1.08 2.94
CA ASN A 132 -13.98 -0.50 4.27
C ASN A 132 -13.03 0.72 4.27
N GLY A 133 -13.40 1.76 5.02
CA GLY A 133 -12.58 2.95 5.19
C GLY A 133 -11.39 2.72 6.14
N LEU A 134 -10.44 3.65 6.11
CA LEU A 134 -9.32 3.69 7.06
C LEU A 134 -9.80 4.01 8.49
N ASP A 135 -8.91 3.79 9.45
CA ASP A 135 -9.08 4.13 10.86
C ASP A 135 -8.15 5.27 11.26
N ALA A 136 -8.73 6.44 11.56
CA ALA A 136 -7.99 7.63 11.94
C ALA A 136 -7.20 7.47 13.25
N ALA A 137 -7.53 6.51 14.09
CA ALA A 137 -6.77 6.21 15.31
C ALA A 137 -5.34 5.74 15.04
N GLY A 138 -5.07 5.22 13.84
CA GLY A 138 -3.73 4.83 13.39
C GLY A 138 -2.90 5.93 12.72
N PHE A 139 -3.44 7.12 12.50
CA PHE A 139 -2.73 8.18 11.77
C PHE A 139 -1.64 8.84 12.60
N SER A 140 -0.54 9.28 11.95
CA SER A 140 0.62 9.86 12.64
C SER A 140 1.36 10.88 11.79
N SER A 141 2.26 11.67 12.41
CA SER A 141 3.15 12.58 11.70
C SER A 141 4.12 11.85 10.76
N GLU A 142 4.61 10.70 11.20
CA GLU A 142 5.65 9.95 10.48
C GLU A 142 5.10 9.29 9.21
N ARG A 143 3.92 8.70 9.31
CA ARG A 143 3.39 7.84 8.26
C ARG A 143 2.03 8.30 7.72
N TRP A 144 1.63 9.51 8.04
CA TRP A 144 0.35 10.10 7.66
C TRP A 144 -0.82 9.12 7.89
N VAL A 145 -1.38 8.50 6.84
CA VAL A 145 -2.49 7.53 6.94
C VAL A 145 -2.04 6.08 6.77
N ALA A 146 -0.74 5.83 6.54
CA ALA A 146 -0.22 4.50 6.21
C ALA A 146 -0.49 3.43 7.29
N THR A 147 -0.59 3.83 8.55
CA THR A 147 -0.89 2.93 9.69
C THR A 147 -2.36 2.92 10.09
N GLY A 148 -3.21 3.56 9.31
CA GLY A 148 -4.67 3.58 9.52
C GLY A 148 -5.43 2.45 8.82
N TYR A 149 -4.75 1.43 8.30
CA TYR A 149 -5.43 0.24 7.78
C TYR A 149 -6.09 -0.54 8.93
N GLN A 150 -7.19 -1.21 8.64
CA GLN A 150 -7.95 -1.93 9.65
C GLN A 150 -7.13 -3.05 10.26
N THR A 151 -7.20 -3.18 11.60
CA THR A 151 -6.46 -4.22 12.32
C THR A 151 -6.97 -5.62 12.00
N LYS A 152 -6.08 -6.61 11.96
CA LYS A 152 -6.37 -7.98 11.52
C LYS A 152 -7.30 -8.76 12.47
N TYR A 153 -7.49 -8.30 13.70
CA TYR A 153 -8.14 -9.03 14.79
C TYR A 153 -9.49 -8.43 15.23
N GLU A 154 -9.90 -7.30 14.68
CA GLU A 154 -11.16 -6.67 15.04
C GLU A 154 -12.21 -6.84 13.94
N LEU A 155 -13.46 -7.07 14.35
CA LEU A 155 -14.59 -6.96 13.43
C LEU A 155 -14.73 -5.50 12.98
N ILE A 156 -14.68 -5.30 11.68
CA ILE A 156 -14.78 -3.97 11.07
C ILE A 156 -16.26 -3.63 10.89
N LYS A 157 -16.66 -2.44 11.34
CA LYS A 157 -17.96 -1.88 10.96
C LYS A 157 -17.89 -1.41 9.51
N ALA A 158 -18.85 -1.81 8.70
CA ALA A 158 -19.04 -1.26 7.36
C ALA A 158 -19.87 0.04 7.41
N SER A 159 -19.66 0.90 8.41
CA SER A 159 -20.41 2.14 8.62
C SER A 159 -19.97 3.23 7.65
N ASN A 160 -18.66 3.34 7.43
CA ASN A 160 -18.06 4.31 6.51
C ASN A 160 -17.29 3.56 5.42
N LEU A 161 -17.92 3.45 4.27
CA LEU A 161 -17.28 2.84 3.11
C LEU A 161 -16.45 3.89 2.37
N ALA A 162 -15.33 3.44 1.83
CA ALA A 162 -14.47 4.24 0.97
C ALA A 162 -14.60 3.81 -0.49
N THR A 163 -14.46 4.77 -1.38
CA THR A 163 -14.43 4.53 -2.83
C THR A 163 -12.99 4.60 -3.32
N VAL A 164 -12.61 3.62 -4.13
CA VAL A 164 -11.31 3.57 -4.80
C VAL A 164 -11.52 3.48 -6.30
N LEU A 165 -10.82 4.32 -7.04
CA LEU A 165 -10.84 4.34 -8.50
C LEU A 165 -9.42 4.28 -9.04
N ARG A 166 -9.17 3.47 -10.07
CA ARG A 166 -7.99 3.57 -10.92
C ARG A 166 -8.39 3.50 -12.39
N LEU A 167 -7.78 4.35 -13.19
CA LEU A 167 -7.94 4.36 -14.64
C LEU A 167 -6.56 4.40 -15.30
N ASN A 168 -6.23 3.38 -16.09
CA ASN A 168 -4.96 3.24 -16.79
C ASN A 168 -5.18 3.28 -18.30
N PHE A 169 -4.51 4.19 -18.99
CA PHE A 169 -4.40 4.18 -20.44
C PHE A 169 -3.27 3.24 -20.88
N VAL A 170 -3.59 2.27 -21.73
CA VAL A 170 -2.67 1.24 -22.23
C VAL A 170 -2.62 1.19 -23.75
N GLY A 171 -3.00 2.28 -24.42
CA GLY A 171 -3.05 2.36 -25.89
C GLY A 171 -1.72 2.62 -26.57
N ILE A 172 -0.64 2.86 -25.82
CA ILE A 172 0.73 3.02 -26.34
C ILE A 172 1.51 1.76 -25.97
N GLU A 173 2.21 1.20 -26.94
CA GLU A 173 3.01 -0.01 -26.75
C GLU A 173 4.02 0.18 -25.62
N HIS A 174 4.18 -0.85 -24.78
CA HIS A 174 5.06 -0.85 -23.59
C HIS A 174 4.77 0.21 -22.53
N THR A 175 3.70 1.01 -22.70
CA THR A 175 3.42 2.17 -21.85
C THR A 175 2.09 2.02 -21.10
N THR A 176 2.09 2.36 -19.83
CA THR A 176 0.89 2.56 -19.01
C THR A 176 0.97 3.93 -18.38
N ILE A 177 -0.08 4.73 -18.52
CA ILE A 177 -0.24 6.02 -17.83
C ILE A 177 -1.57 5.97 -17.10
N GLY A 178 -1.59 6.30 -15.82
CA GLY A 178 -2.80 6.16 -15.03
C GLY A 178 -3.00 7.21 -13.97
N VAL A 179 -4.23 7.26 -13.51
CA VAL A 179 -4.70 8.03 -12.37
C VAL A 179 -5.41 7.12 -11.40
N GLY A 180 -5.18 7.31 -10.11
CA GLY A 180 -5.88 6.64 -9.03
C GLY A 180 -6.45 7.64 -8.04
N GLY A 181 -7.56 7.28 -7.40
CA GLY A 181 -8.21 8.09 -6.38
C GLY A 181 -8.77 7.22 -5.26
N TYR A 182 -8.67 7.71 -4.03
CA TYR A 182 -9.32 7.17 -2.85
C TYR A 182 -10.10 8.27 -2.15
N TYR A 183 -11.30 7.97 -1.68
CA TYR A 183 -12.10 8.86 -0.85
C TYR A 183 -12.91 8.07 0.17
N GLY A 184 -12.78 8.39 1.46
CA GLY A 184 -13.55 7.77 2.53
C GLY A 184 -13.40 8.47 3.87
N ASN A 185 -14.44 8.36 4.72
CA ASN A 185 -14.36 8.78 6.11
C ASN A 185 -13.62 7.72 6.92
N SER A 186 -12.69 8.17 7.77
CA SER A 186 -11.80 7.30 8.57
C SER A 186 -12.15 7.25 10.05
N THR A 187 -13.33 7.71 10.44
CA THR A 187 -13.84 7.63 11.80
C THR A 187 -15.00 6.63 11.91
N ASP A 188 -15.29 6.17 13.14
CA ASP A 188 -16.38 5.25 13.44
C ASP A 188 -16.36 3.93 12.60
N ASN A 189 -15.15 3.43 12.33
CA ASN A 189 -14.94 2.18 11.59
C ASN A 189 -14.64 0.99 12.52
N ARG A 190 -14.53 1.21 13.83
CA ARG A 190 -14.30 0.18 14.85
C ARG A 190 -15.58 -0.25 15.54
N PRO A 191 -15.68 -1.52 16.02
CA PRO A 191 -16.83 -1.98 16.80
C PRO A 191 -16.95 -1.34 18.17
N LYS A 192 -15.81 -0.97 18.78
CA LYS A 192 -15.78 -0.33 20.11
C LYS A 192 -16.01 1.17 19.98
N PRO A 193 -16.70 1.81 20.92
CA PRO A 193 -16.81 3.27 20.96
C PRO A 193 -15.44 3.91 20.93
N GLU A 194 -15.29 4.92 20.13
CA GLU A 194 -14.05 5.69 19.97
C GLU A 194 -14.28 7.15 20.29
N ASP A 195 -13.24 7.83 20.76
CA ASP A 195 -13.26 9.29 20.91
C ASP A 195 -13.36 10.03 19.56
N MET A 196 -13.35 9.30 18.45
CA MET A 196 -13.50 9.80 17.09
C MET A 196 -14.96 9.88 16.62
N GLU A 197 -15.93 9.40 17.39
CA GLU A 197 -17.34 9.48 17.03
C GLU A 197 -17.78 10.94 16.82
N GLY A 198 -18.54 11.18 15.75
CA GLY A 198 -19.05 12.49 15.39
C GLY A 198 -18.04 13.44 14.75
N ILE A 199 -16.88 12.94 14.34
CA ILE A 199 -15.88 13.68 13.57
C ILE A 199 -15.87 13.15 12.14
N ASP A 200 -15.99 14.05 11.15
CA ASP A 200 -15.77 13.72 9.75
C ASP A 200 -14.28 13.86 9.42
N ALA A 201 -13.55 12.72 9.39
CA ALA A 201 -12.15 12.68 8.98
C ALA A 201 -12.03 12.04 7.58
N ASN A 202 -12.44 12.81 6.57
CA ASN A 202 -12.39 12.35 5.19
C ASN A 202 -10.95 12.36 4.68
N VAL A 203 -10.48 11.21 4.23
CA VAL A 203 -9.21 11.05 3.53
C VAL A 203 -9.48 11.06 2.03
N SER A 204 -8.76 11.92 1.31
CA SER A 204 -8.72 11.96 -0.15
C SER A 204 -7.29 11.71 -0.60
N VAL A 205 -7.09 10.78 -1.52
CA VAL A 205 -5.78 10.53 -2.14
C VAL A 205 -5.91 10.58 -3.65
N LEU A 206 -4.97 11.28 -4.30
CA LEU A 206 -4.77 11.28 -5.73
C LEU A 206 -3.42 10.65 -6.05
N SER A 207 -3.39 9.73 -6.99
CA SER A 207 -2.18 9.14 -7.58
C SER A 207 -2.13 9.44 -9.07
N LEU A 208 -0.97 9.91 -9.55
CA LEU A 208 -0.66 9.97 -10.99
C LEU A 208 0.56 9.10 -11.24
N HIS A 209 0.42 8.09 -12.09
CA HIS A 209 1.48 7.12 -12.28
C HIS A 209 1.75 6.78 -13.73
N GLY A 210 2.98 6.35 -14.00
CA GLY A 210 3.42 5.96 -15.31
C GLY A 210 4.43 4.83 -15.29
N ARG A 211 4.36 3.98 -16.31
CA ARG A 211 5.31 2.89 -16.54
C ARG A 211 5.61 2.76 -18.02
N TYR A 212 6.90 2.59 -18.30
CA TYR A 212 7.41 2.10 -19.59
C TYR A 212 8.22 0.83 -19.36
N ASP A 213 8.00 -0.23 -20.14
CA ASP A 213 8.72 -1.51 -20.00
C ASP A 213 8.73 -2.24 -21.36
N ASP A 214 9.78 -2.06 -22.17
CA ASP A 214 9.98 -2.80 -23.42
C ASP A 214 10.80 -4.09 -23.24
N GLY A 215 11.08 -4.42 -21.98
CA GLY A 215 11.87 -5.58 -21.59
C GLY A 215 13.35 -5.27 -21.32
N ASP A 216 13.92 -4.24 -21.93
CA ASP A 216 15.30 -3.78 -21.70
C ASP A 216 15.35 -2.43 -20.99
N LEU A 217 14.55 -1.47 -21.38
CA LEU A 217 14.40 -0.21 -20.66
C LEU A 217 13.14 -0.26 -19.78
N LYS A 218 13.32 0.06 -18.50
CA LYS A 218 12.22 0.15 -17.53
C LYS A 218 12.24 1.50 -16.85
N ILE A 219 11.12 2.22 -16.98
CA ILE A 219 10.90 3.50 -16.30
C ILE A 219 9.60 3.38 -15.51
N ARG A 220 9.60 3.85 -14.26
CA ARG A 220 8.42 3.90 -13.41
C ARG A 220 8.39 5.19 -12.63
N THR A 221 7.22 5.75 -12.50
CA THR A 221 6.99 6.98 -11.73
C THR A 221 5.62 6.95 -11.06
N ASN A 222 5.51 7.56 -9.91
CA ASN A 222 4.26 7.83 -9.24
C ASN A 222 4.34 9.15 -8.50
N LEU A 223 3.26 9.91 -8.50
CA LEU A 223 3.02 11.09 -7.67
C LEU A 223 1.79 10.80 -6.83
N ILE A 224 1.88 11.03 -5.53
CA ILE A 224 0.79 10.88 -4.57
C ILE A 224 0.58 12.23 -3.89
N TYR A 225 -0.66 12.65 -3.82
CA TYR A 225 -1.08 13.79 -3.02
C TYR A 225 -2.29 13.40 -2.17
N GLY A 226 -2.17 13.58 -0.86
CA GLY A 226 -3.18 13.22 0.10
C GLY A 226 -3.70 14.42 0.88
N ASN A 227 -4.99 14.40 1.21
CA ASN A 227 -5.66 15.38 2.06
C ASN A 227 -6.49 14.68 3.13
N LEU A 228 -6.40 15.16 4.36
CA LEU A 228 -7.20 14.76 5.51
C LEU A 228 -7.99 15.96 6.01
N SER A 229 -9.33 15.86 5.97
CA SER A 229 -10.20 16.88 6.58
C SER A 229 -10.14 16.81 8.10
N ASN A 230 -10.30 17.97 8.76
CA ASN A 230 -10.30 18.07 10.23
C ASN A 230 -9.07 17.46 10.92
N SER A 231 -7.89 17.53 10.28
CA SER A 231 -6.66 16.91 10.79
C SER A 231 -6.24 17.40 12.18
N ALA A 232 -6.52 18.67 12.53
CA ALA A 232 -6.29 19.21 13.86
C ALA A 232 -7.15 18.51 14.91
N LEU A 233 -8.43 18.29 14.60
CA LEU A 233 -9.37 17.63 15.51
C LEU A 233 -9.03 16.13 15.66
N VAL A 234 -8.65 15.45 14.56
CA VAL A 234 -8.12 14.10 14.60
C VAL A 234 -6.88 14.02 15.49
N SER A 235 -5.96 14.96 15.36
CA SER A 235 -4.75 15.06 16.18
C SER A 235 -5.06 15.23 17.67
N GLU A 236 -6.01 16.13 17.99
CA GLU A 236 -6.46 16.36 19.37
C GLU A 236 -7.07 15.10 19.99
N ARG A 237 -7.91 14.39 19.23
CA ARG A 237 -8.55 13.16 19.71
C ARG A 237 -7.53 12.02 19.83
N ASN A 238 -6.65 11.86 18.87
CA ASN A 238 -5.58 10.86 18.91
C ASN A 238 -4.70 11.03 20.14
N ALA A 239 -4.42 12.26 20.57
CA ALA A 239 -3.63 12.52 21.77
C ALA A 239 -4.30 12.03 23.08
N ARG A 240 -5.60 11.80 23.05
CA ARG A 240 -6.39 11.33 24.22
C ARG A 240 -6.63 9.82 24.23
N LEU A 241 -6.39 9.14 23.09
CA LEU A 241 -6.56 7.69 23.04
C LEU A 241 -5.53 7.01 23.94
N SER A 242 -5.93 5.88 24.53
CA SER A 242 -5.01 5.03 25.29
C SER A 242 -3.82 4.66 24.43
N VAL A 243 -2.64 4.63 25.05
CA VAL A 243 -1.39 4.42 24.33
C VAL A 243 -1.31 2.98 23.84
N ASN A 244 -1.57 2.76 22.55
CA ASN A 244 -1.05 1.60 21.88
C ASN A 244 0.36 1.95 21.41
N SER A 245 1.36 1.23 21.86
CA SER A 245 2.77 1.52 21.65
C SER A 245 3.21 1.37 20.20
N GLN A 246 2.44 0.69 19.36
CA GLN A 246 2.76 0.49 17.94
C GLN A 246 2.67 1.78 17.12
N ASN A 247 1.81 2.72 17.49
CA ASN A 247 1.61 3.97 16.78
C ASN A 247 1.86 5.17 17.68
N PRO A 248 2.91 5.98 17.41
CA PRO A 248 3.13 7.21 18.16
C PRO A 248 1.91 8.13 18.11
N ARG A 249 1.45 8.62 19.25
CA ARG A 249 0.36 9.59 19.34
C ARG A 249 0.86 10.99 18.98
N THR A 250 1.12 11.19 17.71
CA THR A 250 1.64 12.43 17.14
C THR A 250 0.56 13.17 16.34
N PRO A 251 0.68 14.49 16.18
CA PRO A 251 -0.24 15.22 15.30
C PRO A 251 -0.19 14.66 13.87
N VAL A 252 -1.33 14.76 13.18
CA VAL A 252 -1.45 14.32 11.78
C VAL A 252 -1.52 15.54 10.87
N ALA A 253 -0.81 15.51 9.77
CA ALA A 253 -0.86 16.59 8.79
C ALA A 253 -2.17 16.62 8.02
N LYS A 254 -2.55 17.82 7.58
CA LYS A 254 -3.67 18.05 6.67
C LYS A 254 -3.39 17.45 5.29
N ASN A 255 -2.18 17.71 4.77
CA ASN A 255 -1.76 17.18 3.48
C ASN A 255 -0.44 16.45 3.58
N ALA A 256 -0.32 15.37 2.80
CA ALA A 256 0.92 14.66 2.57
C ALA A 256 1.18 14.53 1.06
N MET A 257 2.45 14.49 0.69
CA MET A 257 2.88 14.41 -0.71
C MET A 257 4.08 13.49 -0.85
N GLY A 258 4.11 12.71 -1.93
CA GLY A 258 5.25 11.90 -2.30
C GLY A 258 5.31 11.64 -3.80
N TYR A 259 6.51 11.48 -4.32
CA TYR A 259 6.72 11.04 -5.70
C TYR A 259 8.03 10.30 -5.84
N TYR A 260 8.10 9.43 -6.83
CA TYR A 260 9.36 8.80 -7.24
C TYR A 260 9.47 8.69 -8.74
N ILE A 261 10.71 8.53 -9.18
CA ILE A 261 11.07 8.08 -10.51
C ILE A 261 12.16 7.02 -10.40
N GLU A 262 11.98 5.92 -11.13
CA GLU A 262 12.90 4.78 -11.16
C GLU A 262 13.22 4.45 -12.62
N LEU A 263 14.50 4.25 -12.93
CA LEU A 263 14.98 3.91 -14.26
C LEU A 263 16.03 2.81 -14.19
N GLY A 264 15.90 1.78 -15.01
CA GLY A 264 16.89 0.72 -15.18
C GLY A 264 16.96 0.25 -16.62
N TYR A 265 18.18 -0.11 -17.06
CA TYR A 265 18.45 -0.58 -18.40
C TYR A 265 19.19 -1.93 -18.40
N ASN A 266 18.73 -2.87 -19.23
CA ASN A 266 19.36 -4.17 -19.37
C ASN A 266 20.67 -4.08 -20.16
N VAL A 267 21.80 -4.14 -19.48
CA VAL A 267 23.13 -4.08 -20.11
C VAL A 267 23.71 -5.48 -20.46
N ALA A 268 23.01 -6.56 -20.12
CA ALA A 268 23.49 -7.93 -20.39
C ALA A 268 23.87 -8.17 -21.88
N PRO A 269 23.09 -7.69 -22.87
CA PRO A 269 23.47 -7.83 -24.28
C PRO A 269 24.75 -7.09 -24.64
N LEU A 270 25.04 -5.96 -24.01
CA LEU A 270 26.21 -5.13 -24.29
C LEU A 270 27.52 -5.76 -23.80
N ILE A 271 27.43 -6.63 -22.77
CA ILE A 271 28.59 -7.30 -22.15
C ILE A 271 28.66 -8.79 -22.47
N GLY A 272 27.85 -9.25 -23.43
CA GLY A 272 27.92 -10.62 -23.95
C GLY A 272 27.38 -11.70 -23.00
N ILE A 273 26.52 -11.34 -22.05
CA ILE A 273 25.87 -12.28 -21.14
C ILE A 273 24.74 -13.04 -21.89
N SER A 274 24.52 -14.31 -21.50
CA SER A 274 23.45 -15.16 -22.03
C SER A 274 22.10 -14.46 -22.05
N LYS A 275 21.30 -14.67 -23.10
CA LYS A 275 19.93 -14.14 -23.24
C LYS A 275 18.97 -14.58 -22.12
N GLU A 276 19.30 -15.61 -21.36
CA GLU A 276 18.50 -16.07 -20.21
C GLU A 276 18.68 -15.18 -18.98
N ILE A 277 19.71 -14.32 -18.98
CA ILE A 277 20.05 -13.42 -17.86
C ILE A 277 19.89 -11.99 -18.33
N LYS A 278 19.15 -11.21 -17.55
CA LYS A 278 19.10 -9.75 -17.69
C LYS A 278 19.85 -9.12 -16.53
N PHE A 279 20.63 -8.08 -16.79
CA PHE A 279 21.38 -7.32 -15.81
C PHE A 279 20.99 -5.86 -15.88
N PHE A 280 20.31 -5.38 -14.84
CA PHE A 280 19.79 -4.02 -14.77
C PHE A 280 20.54 -3.20 -13.72
N PRO A 281 21.56 -2.41 -14.06
CA PRO A 281 21.89 -1.25 -13.25
C PRO A 281 20.69 -0.30 -13.24
N PHE A 282 20.38 0.30 -12.08
CA PHE A 282 19.26 1.20 -11.93
C PHE A 282 19.59 2.39 -11.04
N GLY A 283 18.84 3.46 -11.23
CA GLY A 283 18.78 4.62 -10.36
C GLY A 283 17.33 4.95 -10.02
N LYS A 284 17.12 5.43 -8.81
CA LYS A 284 15.82 5.84 -8.30
C LYS A 284 15.96 7.09 -7.46
N TYR A 285 14.99 7.98 -7.58
CA TYR A 285 14.81 9.12 -6.72
C TYR A 285 13.41 9.07 -6.10
N ASP A 286 13.35 9.14 -4.77
CA ASP A 286 12.12 9.31 -3.99
C ASP A 286 12.15 10.67 -3.30
N TYR A 287 11.02 11.36 -3.31
CA TYR A 287 10.72 12.49 -2.44
C TYR A 287 9.42 12.24 -1.72
N TYR A 288 9.37 12.53 -0.43
CA TYR A 288 8.12 12.51 0.32
C TYR A 288 8.17 13.47 1.51
N ASN A 289 6.98 13.95 1.86
CA ASN A 289 6.75 14.74 3.06
C ASN A 289 5.38 14.35 3.65
N SER A 290 5.41 13.60 4.74
CA SER A 290 4.19 13.17 5.45
C SER A 290 3.53 14.32 6.24
N MET A 291 4.23 15.45 6.40
CA MET A 291 3.72 16.68 7.00
C MET A 291 3.81 17.86 6.03
N HIS A 292 3.41 17.65 4.77
CA HIS A 292 3.55 18.64 3.70
C HIS A 292 2.81 19.96 4.00
N GLU A 293 1.58 19.87 4.54
CA GLU A 293 0.81 21.00 5.04
C GLU A 293 0.12 20.61 6.34
N VAL A 294 0.19 21.46 7.34
CA VAL A 294 -0.40 21.23 8.66
C VAL A 294 -1.42 22.32 9.00
N GLU A 295 -2.37 21.99 9.88
CA GLU A 295 -3.30 22.97 10.42
C GLU A 295 -2.60 23.93 11.39
N SER A 296 -3.22 25.09 11.62
CA SER A 296 -2.72 26.11 12.53
C SER A 296 -2.48 25.53 13.93
N GLY A 297 -1.30 25.82 14.50
CA GLY A 297 -0.90 25.33 15.82
C GLY A 297 -0.18 23.97 15.81
N VAL A 298 -0.09 23.27 14.69
CA VAL A 298 0.68 22.05 14.54
C VAL A 298 2.06 22.39 13.97
N PHE A 299 3.12 21.85 14.59
CA PHE A 299 4.49 22.03 14.11
C PHE A 299 4.79 21.04 12.97
N ALA A 300 5.02 21.55 11.77
CA ALA A 300 5.53 20.77 10.65
C ALA A 300 7.01 20.45 10.90
N ASN A 301 7.29 19.21 11.32
CA ASN A 301 8.66 18.80 11.64
C ASN A 301 9.42 18.46 10.34
N PRO A 302 10.50 19.22 10.01
CA PRO A 302 11.28 19.02 8.78
C PRO A 302 11.91 17.62 8.64
N ARG A 303 12.02 16.85 9.72
CA ARG A 303 12.54 15.47 9.67
C ARG A 303 11.70 14.54 8.81
N PHE A 304 10.44 14.88 8.57
CA PHE A 304 9.51 14.08 7.77
C PHE A 304 9.51 14.45 6.28
N GLU A 305 10.29 15.47 5.91
CA GLU A 305 10.58 15.75 4.51
C GLU A 305 11.88 15.04 4.11
N ARG A 306 11.80 14.19 3.10
CA ARG A 306 12.89 13.33 2.68
C ARG A 306 13.12 13.35 1.18
N SER A 307 14.40 13.34 0.80
CA SER A 307 14.88 13.08 -0.55
C SER A 307 15.84 11.91 -0.52
N VAL A 308 15.51 10.82 -1.23
CA VAL A 308 16.28 9.57 -1.20
C VAL A 308 16.74 9.23 -2.59
N TYR A 309 18.04 9.01 -2.76
CA TYR A 309 18.65 8.54 -3.99
C TYR A 309 19.10 7.09 -3.78
N THR A 310 18.62 6.19 -4.62
CA THR A 310 18.98 4.78 -4.56
C THR A 310 19.62 4.35 -5.87
N PHE A 311 20.75 3.67 -5.78
CA PHE A 311 21.42 3.07 -6.92
C PHE A 311 21.69 1.60 -6.62
N GLY A 312 21.61 0.76 -7.62
CA GLY A 312 21.85 -0.66 -7.45
C GLY A 312 21.81 -1.40 -8.78
N PHE A 313 21.74 -2.72 -8.66
CA PHE A 313 21.59 -3.58 -9.83
C PHE A 313 20.70 -4.79 -9.51
N ASN A 314 19.98 -5.28 -10.52
CA ASN A 314 19.22 -6.49 -10.46
C ASN A 314 19.73 -7.48 -11.50
N VAL A 315 19.90 -8.74 -11.08
CA VAL A 315 20.14 -9.88 -11.98
C VAL A 315 18.85 -10.68 -12.04
N VAL A 316 18.29 -10.77 -13.25
CA VAL A 316 17.04 -11.52 -13.48
C VAL A 316 17.35 -12.73 -14.33
N TRP A 317 17.04 -13.93 -13.82
CA TRP A 317 17.22 -15.18 -14.52
C TRP A 317 15.87 -15.73 -14.99
N LYS A 318 15.75 -15.97 -16.32
CA LYS A 318 14.55 -16.53 -16.98
C LYS A 318 13.23 -15.81 -16.65
N ASN A 319 13.27 -14.54 -16.23
CA ASN A 319 12.12 -13.78 -15.72
C ASN A 319 11.38 -14.45 -14.53
N GLN A 320 12.06 -15.29 -13.77
CA GLN A 320 11.49 -16.03 -12.64
C GLN A 320 12.21 -15.76 -11.32
N VAL A 321 13.51 -15.53 -11.38
CA VAL A 321 14.34 -15.29 -10.19
C VAL A 321 15.00 -13.94 -10.35
N VAL A 322 14.96 -13.15 -9.30
CA VAL A 322 15.65 -11.83 -9.23
C VAL A 322 16.56 -11.80 -8.01
N LEU A 323 17.80 -11.41 -8.24
CA LEU A 323 18.76 -11.02 -7.21
C LEU A 323 18.92 -9.51 -7.27
N LYS A 324 18.75 -8.86 -6.14
CA LYS A 324 18.84 -7.40 -6.01
C LYS A 324 19.99 -7.01 -5.12
#